data_04ecf117ecac8cefa4323ddfa54efd22
#
_entry.id   04ecf117ecac8cefa4323ddfa54efd22
#
_cell.length_a   1.000
_cell.length_b   1.000
_cell.length_c   1.000
_cell.angle_alpha   90.00
_cell.angle_beta   90.00
_cell.angle_gamma   90.00
#
_symmetry.space_group_name_H-M   'P 1'
#
loop_
_entity.id
_entity.type
_entity.pdbx_description
1 polymer ?
#
loop_
_entity_poly.entity_id
_entity_poly.type
_entity_poly.pdbx_seq_one_letter_code
_entity_poly.pdbx_strand_id
1 'polypeptide(L)'
;MSALTYRERPADGAPEGLLILHHGRGSDEHDLLTLADVLDPTHRLHVVTPRAPLELPDSPGYHWYLVPRVGYPDPDSFDAARHQLGELHDELWQRTGVKPERTMLGGFSMGAVMSYVMAFSAERPAPAGVLAFSGFIASVEQWQPDLANRTAVRVFIAHGKRDQVIGVEFARAAAKRLREAGLPVEYHESEAGHHIDPREIPAASAWLTDTLERSRLTARAKSPGAGP
;
A
#
# COMPACT_ATOMS: atom_id res chain seq x y z
N MET A 1 -12.53 13.22 11.75
CA MET A 1 -12.46 13.14 10.27
C MET A 1 -11.04 13.46 9.86
N SER A 2 -10.45 12.61 9.01
CA SER A 2 -9.09 12.80 8.48
C SER A 2 -8.99 14.17 7.78
N ALA A 3 -7.82 14.82 7.94
CA ALA A 3 -7.53 16.08 7.23
C ALA A 3 -7.09 15.84 5.76
N LEU A 4 -6.86 14.58 5.36
CA LEU A 4 -6.37 14.27 4.01
C LEU A 4 -7.51 14.32 2.98
N THR A 5 -7.25 15.02 1.88
CA THR A 5 -8.08 14.96 0.66
C THR A 5 -7.89 13.60 -0.01
N TYR A 6 -8.95 13.02 -0.58
CA TYR A 6 -8.87 11.76 -1.31
C TYR A 6 -9.91 11.67 -2.41
N ARG A 7 -9.73 10.71 -3.32
CA ARG A 7 -10.75 10.26 -4.29
C ARG A 7 -11.19 8.85 -3.96
N GLU A 8 -12.37 8.51 -4.44
CA GLU A 8 -12.97 7.19 -4.24
C GLU A 8 -13.51 6.63 -5.53
N ARG A 9 -13.42 5.32 -5.66
CA ARG A 9 -14.19 4.50 -6.59
C ARG A 9 -14.96 3.47 -5.76
N PRO A 10 -16.27 3.64 -5.56
CA PRO A 10 -17.09 2.65 -4.87
C PRO A 10 -17.04 1.29 -5.57
N ALA A 11 -17.31 0.23 -4.84
CA ALA A 11 -17.59 -1.07 -5.42
C ALA A 11 -18.99 -1.08 -6.08
N ASP A 12 -19.22 -1.98 -7.05
CA ASP A 12 -20.52 -2.17 -7.74
C ASP A 12 -21.58 -2.84 -6.86
N GLY A 13 -21.41 -2.85 -5.56
CA GLY A 13 -22.30 -3.44 -4.57
C GLY A 13 -21.73 -3.30 -3.17
N ALA A 14 -22.03 -4.24 -2.30
CA ALA A 14 -21.38 -4.29 -0.99
C ALA A 14 -19.88 -4.59 -1.19
N PRO A 15 -18.96 -3.75 -0.66
CA PRO A 15 -17.54 -3.91 -0.91
C PRO A 15 -17.01 -5.23 -0.32
N GLU A 16 -16.34 -6.00 -1.14
CA GLU A 16 -15.69 -7.23 -0.70
C GLU A 16 -14.38 -6.98 0.05
N GLY A 17 -13.80 -5.80 -0.13
CA GLY A 17 -12.59 -5.30 0.53
C GLY A 17 -12.38 -3.83 0.27
N LEU A 18 -11.32 -3.29 0.85
CA LEU A 18 -10.86 -1.92 0.67
C LEU A 18 -9.47 -1.95 0.03
N LEU A 19 -9.26 -1.14 -1.00
CA LEU A 19 -7.95 -0.91 -1.61
C LEU A 19 -7.57 0.55 -1.45
N ILE A 20 -6.47 0.83 -0.74
CA ILE A 20 -5.96 2.19 -0.56
C ILE A 20 -4.66 2.31 -1.35
N LEU A 21 -4.62 3.23 -2.33
CA LEU A 21 -3.48 3.42 -3.22
C LEU A 21 -2.81 4.77 -2.98
N HIS A 22 -1.56 4.75 -2.51
CA HIS A 22 -0.76 5.93 -2.20
C HIS A 22 0.09 6.32 -3.41
N HIS A 23 -0.06 7.56 -3.89
CA HIS A 23 0.68 8.08 -5.05
C HIS A 23 2.16 8.34 -4.76
N GLY A 24 2.96 8.44 -5.82
CA GLY A 24 4.37 8.82 -5.75
C GLY A 24 4.60 10.31 -5.49
N ARG A 25 5.86 10.68 -5.21
CA ARG A 25 6.26 12.08 -5.03
C ARG A 25 5.96 12.88 -6.30
N GLY A 26 5.32 14.05 -6.15
CA GLY A 26 5.02 14.97 -7.26
C GLY A 26 3.71 14.67 -7.96
N SER A 27 2.91 13.75 -7.44
CA SER A 27 1.58 13.42 -7.93
C SER A 27 0.48 13.82 -6.93
N ASP A 28 -0.73 13.35 -7.13
CA ASP A 28 -1.90 13.67 -6.32
C ASP A 28 -2.88 12.48 -6.22
N GLU A 29 -4.06 12.72 -5.66
CA GLU A 29 -5.12 11.71 -5.45
C GLU A 29 -5.76 11.18 -6.73
N HIS A 30 -5.49 11.76 -7.91
CA HIS A 30 -6.05 11.29 -9.18
C HIS A 30 -5.18 10.24 -9.86
N ASP A 31 -3.88 10.23 -9.56
CA ASP A 31 -2.84 9.47 -10.26
C ASP A 31 -3.14 7.96 -10.35
N LEU A 32 -3.37 7.32 -9.21
CA LEU A 32 -3.54 5.86 -9.16
C LEU A 32 -5.00 5.39 -9.29
N LEU A 33 -5.95 6.30 -9.53
CA LEU A 33 -7.35 5.91 -9.65
C LEU A 33 -7.59 5.06 -10.90
N THR A 34 -6.93 5.39 -12.02
CA THR A 34 -6.99 4.59 -13.25
C THR A 34 -6.28 3.23 -13.13
N LEU A 35 -5.25 3.15 -12.28
CA LEU A 35 -4.62 1.88 -11.94
C LEU A 35 -5.60 0.94 -11.22
N ALA A 36 -6.47 1.50 -10.38
CA ALA A 36 -7.49 0.72 -9.68
C ALA A 36 -8.43 -0.02 -10.63
N ASP A 37 -8.78 0.56 -11.77
CA ASP A 37 -9.70 -0.06 -12.74
C ASP A 37 -9.09 -1.28 -13.42
N VAL A 38 -7.77 -1.27 -13.64
CA VAL A 38 -7.06 -2.42 -14.24
C VAL A 38 -6.64 -3.46 -13.20
N LEU A 39 -6.51 -3.08 -11.93
CA LEU A 39 -6.25 -4.01 -10.83
C LEU A 39 -7.52 -4.76 -10.38
N ASP A 40 -8.65 -4.07 -10.36
CA ASP A 40 -9.96 -4.60 -9.95
C ASP A 40 -11.03 -4.31 -11.02
N PRO A 41 -10.95 -4.97 -12.19
CA PRO A 41 -11.84 -4.69 -13.34
C PRO A 41 -13.29 -5.11 -13.09
N THR A 42 -13.57 -5.84 -12.06
CA THR A 42 -14.91 -6.27 -11.65
C THR A 42 -15.50 -5.41 -10.53
N HIS A 43 -14.84 -4.34 -10.15
CA HIS A 43 -15.25 -3.36 -9.14
C HIS A 43 -15.74 -3.98 -7.82
N ARG A 44 -15.03 -5.01 -7.34
CA ARG A 44 -15.35 -5.70 -6.08
C ARG A 44 -14.88 -4.91 -4.85
N LEU A 45 -13.90 -4.03 -5.06
CA LEU A 45 -13.26 -3.27 -3.99
C LEU A 45 -13.78 -1.84 -3.94
N HIS A 46 -13.96 -1.33 -2.73
CA HIS A 46 -14.00 0.10 -2.52
C HIS A 46 -12.57 0.63 -2.59
N VAL A 47 -12.29 1.52 -3.54
CA VAL A 47 -10.94 2.04 -3.75
C VAL A 47 -10.86 3.48 -3.25
N VAL A 48 -9.74 3.80 -2.58
CA VAL A 48 -9.44 5.15 -2.08
C VAL A 48 -8.03 5.53 -2.47
N THR A 49 -7.87 6.73 -3.01
CA THR A 49 -6.59 7.31 -3.39
C THR A 49 -6.40 8.63 -2.64
N PRO A 50 -5.67 8.64 -1.50
CA PRO A 50 -5.44 9.85 -0.74
C PRO A 50 -4.35 10.72 -1.35
N ARG A 51 -4.49 12.05 -1.17
CA ARG A 51 -3.47 13.05 -1.45
C ARG A 51 -2.49 13.14 -0.29
N ALA A 52 -1.20 13.15 -0.58
CA ALA A 52 -0.15 13.39 0.39
C ALA A 52 -0.26 14.81 1.01
N PRO A 53 0.15 15.01 2.27
CA PRO A 53 -0.12 16.24 2.99
C PRO A 53 0.75 17.45 2.60
N LEU A 54 1.91 17.22 1.99
CA LEU A 54 2.89 18.28 1.73
C LEU A 54 2.89 18.67 0.25
N GLU A 55 2.78 19.96 -0.04
CA GLU A 55 2.95 20.51 -1.39
C GLU A 55 4.44 20.56 -1.76
N LEU A 56 4.75 20.33 -3.03
CA LEU A 56 6.10 20.56 -3.56
C LEU A 56 6.30 22.05 -3.84
N PRO A 57 7.38 22.69 -3.32
CA PRO A 57 7.56 24.13 -3.41
C PRO A 57 7.60 24.68 -4.84
N ASP A 58 8.20 23.96 -5.78
CA ASP A 58 8.50 24.47 -7.14
C ASP A 58 7.90 23.59 -8.26
N SER A 59 6.92 22.74 -7.92
CA SER A 59 6.31 21.82 -8.87
C SER A 59 4.86 21.52 -8.47
N PRO A 60 3.94 21.34 -9.39
CA PRO A 60 2.63 20.82 -9.05
C PRO A 60 2.77 19.41 -8.45
N GLY A 61 1.89 19.12 -7.48
CA GLY A 61 1.82 17.81 -6.82
C GLY A 61 2.30 17.81 -5.39
N TYR A 62 2.22 16.64 -4.79
CA TYR A 62 2.33 16.45 -3.35
C TYR A 62 3.35 15.37 -3.01
N HIS A 63 3.79 15.35 -1.74
CA HIS A 63 4.66 14.32 -1.21
C HIS A 63 4.34 13.98 0.24
N TRP A 64 4.60 12.72 0.62
CA TRP A 64 4.24 12.20 1.94
C TRP A 64 5.17 12.74 3.03
N TYR A 65 6.45 12.85 2.73
CA TYR A 65 7.48 13.30 3.67
C TYR A 65 8.62 13.98 2.92
N LEU A 66 9.43 14.76 3.61
CA LEU A 66 10.65 15.34 3.09
C LEU A 66 11.72 14.25 2.88
N VAL A 67 12.50 14.38 1.81
CA VAL A 67 13.51 13.39 1.40
C VAL A 67 14.90 14.01 1.40
N PRO A 68 15.62 14.00 2.53
CA PRO A 68 17.04 14.39 2.56
C PRO A 68 17.90 13.47 1.70
N ARG A 69 17.59 12.17 1.70
CA ARG A 69 18.26 11.12 0.92
C ARG A 69 17.31 9.94 0.70
N VAL A 70 17.40 9.29 -0.48
CA VAL A 70 16.65 8.05 -0.76
C VAL A 70 16.94 7.00 0.32
N GLY A 71 15.90 6.36 0.81
CA GLY A 71 15.95 5.39 1.90
C GLY A 71 15.86 5.98 3.32
N TYR A 72 16.07 7.30 3.46
CA TYR A 72 16.13 8.01 4.75
C TYR A 72 15.17 9.19 4.75
N PRO A 73 13.88 8.99 5.04
CA PRO A 73 12.91 10.06 5.22
C PRO A 73 13.31 11.03 6.34
N ASP A 74 12.87 12.28 6.23
CA ASP A 74 12.87 13.19 7.37
C ASP A 74 11.91 12.67 8.45
N PRO A 75 12.36 12.49 9.71
CA PRO A 75 11.58 11.80 10.73
C PRO A 75 10.26 12.47 11.09
N ASP A 76 10.24 13.79 11.20
CA ASP A 76 9.07 14.54 11.68
C ASP A 76 7.95 14.54 10.63
N SER A 77 8.28 14.84 9.38
CA SER A 77 7.31 14.81 8.28
C SER A 77 6.82 13.39 7.96
N PHE A 78 7.68 12.40 8.12
CA PHE A 78 7.32 10.99 7.96
C PHE A 78 6.32 10.53 9.04
N ASP A 79 6.56 10.89 10.29
CA ASP A 79 5.67 10.53 11.39
C ASP A 79 4.33 11.26 11.29
N ALA A 80 4.33 12.54 10.90
CA ALA A 80 3.12 13.29 10.65
C ALA A 80 2.24 12.65 9.55
N ALA A 81 2.84 12.24 8.43
CA ALA A 81 2.13 11.55 7.36
C ALA A 81 1.57 10.19 7.80
N ARG A 82 2.35 9.44 8.59
CA ARG A 82 1.93 8.15 9.16
C ARG A 82 0.69 8.29 10.05
N HIS A 83 0.66 9.31 10.91
CA HIS A 83 -0.50 9.58 11.77
C HIS A 83 -1.73 9.98 10.95
N GLN A 84 -1.59 10.89 9.98
CA GLN A 84 -2.71 11.33 9.15
C GLN A 84 -3.29 10.18 8.30
N LEU A 85 -2.44 9.30 7.76
CA LEU A 85 -2.89 8.09 7.09
C LEU A 85 -3.59 7.14 8.05
N GLY A 86 -3.10 7.02 9.28
CA GLY A 86 -3.74 6.23 10.33
C GLY A 86 -5.17 6.69 10.62
N GLU A 87 -5.38 7.99 10.78
CA GLU A 87 -6.71 8.60 10.98
C GLU A 87 -7.63 8.34 9.77
N LEU A 88 -7.10 8.49 8.55
CA LEU A 88 -7.87 8.20 7.34
C LEU A 88 -8.28 6.72 7.28
N HIS A 89 -7.38 5.80 7.54
CA HIS A 89 -7.70 4.36 7.54
C HIS A 89 -8.79 4.02 8.56
N ASP A 90 -8.71 4.59 9.77
CA ASP A 90 -9.72 4.37 10.81
C ASP A 90 -11.10 4.92 10.39
N GLU A 91 -11.14 6.11 9.79
CA GLU A 91 -12.36 6.69 9.23
C GLU A 91 -12.94 5.79 8.11
N LEU A 92 -12.09 5.32 7.20
CA LEU A 92 -12.52 4.46 6.10
C LEU A 92 -13.09 3.13 6.58
N TRP A 93 -12.47 2.47 7.55
CA TRP A 93 -12.97 1.23 8.14
C TRP A 93 -14.31 1.42 8.83
N GLN A 94 -14.47 2.52 9.56
CA GLN A 94 -15.75 2.85 10.22
C GLN A 94 -16.86 3.13 9.19
N ARG A 95 -16.56 3.91 8.16
CA ARG A 95 -17.52 4.36 7.16
C ARG A 95 -17.96 3.24 6.21
N THR A 96 -17.00 2.43 5.74
CA THR A 96 -17.27 1.36 4.77
C THR A 96 -17.71 0.05 5.43
N GLY A 97 -17.46 -0.13 6.73
CA GLY A 97 -17.64 -1.40 7.43
C GLY A 97 -16.65 -2.50 7.03
N VAL A 98 -15.72 -2.19 6.10
CA VAL A 98 -14.66 -3.14 5.72
C VAL A 98 -13.64 -3.25 6.86
N LYS A 99 -13.26 -4.47 7.21
CA LYS A 99 -12.30 -4.72 8.29
C LYS A 99 -10.84 -4.56 7.80
N PRO A 100 -9.89 -4.24 8.70
CA PRO A 100 -8.46 -4.17 8.36
C PRO A 100 -7.94 -5.40 7.61
N GLU A 101 -8.28 -6.60 8.07
CA GLU A 101 -7.88 -7.87 7.46
C GLU A 101 -8.51 -8.15 6.07
N ARG A 102 -9.35 -7.24 5.57
CA ARG A 102 -9.88 -7.19 4.20
C ARG A 102 -9.47 -5.93 3.45
N THR A 103 -8.49 -5.22 3.98
CA THR A 103 -7.89 -4.03 3.38
C THR A 103 -6.56 -4.40 2.72
N MET A 104 -6.36 -4.00 1.47
CA MET A 104 -5.09 -4.02 0.79
C MET A 104 -4.54 -2.60 0.68
N LEU A 105 -3.27 -2.43 0.95
CA LEU A 105 -2.55 -1.17 0.80
C LEU A 105 -1.64 -1.28 -0.40
N GLY A 106 -1.63 -0.27 -1.26
CA GLY A 106 -0.75 -0.26 -2.40
C GLY A 106 -0.20 1.12 -2.69
N GLY A 107 0.81 1.19 -3.54
CA GLY A 107 1.33 2.47 -3.96
C GLY A 107 2.54 2.37 -4.87
N PHE A 108 2.91 3.53 -5.38
CA PHE A 108 4.07 3.70 -6.25
C PHE A 108 5.12 4.59 -5.57
N SER A 109 6.40 4.19 -5.69
CA SER A 109 7.53 5.00 -5.22
C SER A 109 7.38 5.37 -3.73
N MET A 110 7.35 6.65 -3.38
CA MET A 110 7.12 7.13 -2.02
C MET A 110 5.80 6.60 -1.42
N GLY A 111 4.75 6.42 -2.22
CA GLY A 111 3.49 5.82 -1.78
C GLY A 111 3.62 4.34 -1.44
N ALA A 112 4.47 3.58 -2.14
CA ALA A 112 4.77 2.20 -1.77
C ALA A 112 5.48 2.12 -0.41
N VAL A 113 6.36 3.09 -0.13
CA VAL A 113 6.99 3.22 1.20
C VAL A 113 5.93 3.42 2.28
N MET A 114 4.97 4.34 2.08
CA MET A 114 3.88 4.56 3.04
C MET A 114 2.98 3.33 3.19
N SER A 115 2.77 2.56 2.12
CA SER A 115 2.02 1.28 2.19
C SER A 115 2.72 0.26 3.11
N TYR A 116 4.04 0.13 3.01
CA TYR A 116 4.82 -0.69 3.95
C TYR A 116 4.71 -0.17 5.38
N VAL A 117 4.83 1.15 5.56
CA VAL A 117 4.75 1.79 6.87
C VAL A 117 3.42 1.48 7.55
N MET A 118 2.32 1.70 6.85
CA MET A 118 0.98 1.47 7.40
C MET A 118 0.70 -0.01 7.66
N ALA A 119 1.24 -0.92 6.85
CA ALA A 119 1.05 -2.35 7.02
C ALA A 119 1.87 -2.94 8.17
N PHE A 120 3.04 -2.37 8.43
CA PHE A 120 4.00 -2.95 9.38
C PHE A 120 4.20 -2.14 10.65
N SER A 121 3.44 -1.08 10.88
CA SER A 121 3.42 -0.36 12.16
C SER A 121 2.76 -1.20 13.25
N ALA A 122 3.45 -1.41 14.38
CA ALA A 122 2.99 -2.29 15.46
C ALA A 122 1.66 -1.85 16.07
N GLU A 123 1.45 -0.53 16.15
CA GLU A 123 0.26 0.11 16.71
C GLU A 123 -0.97 0.09 15.78
N ARG A 124 -0.81 -0.38 14.53
CA ARG A 124 -1.90 -0.44 13.55
C ARG A 124 -2.42 -1.87 13.37
N PRO A 125 -3.71 -2.07 13.06
CA PRO A 125 -4.19 -3.37 12.64
C PRO A 125 -3.49 -3.85 11.36
N ALA A 126 -3.29 -5.17 11.23
CA ALA A 126 -2.69 -5.76 10.05
C ALA A 126 -3.67 -5.74 8.85
N PRO A 127 -3.26 -5.23 7.66
CA PRO A 127 -4.05 -5.39 6.45
C PRO A 127 -3.92 -6.81 5.88
N ALA A 128 -4.73 -7.13 4.86
CA ALA A 128 -4.61 -8.40 4.13
C ALA A 128 -3.31 -8.48 3.32
N GLY A 129 -2.86 -7.36 2.76
CA GLY A 129 -1.64 -7.35 1.98
C GLY A 129 -1.18 -5.98 1.51
N VAL A 130 -0.01 -5.98 0.87
CA VAL A 130 0.67 -4.79 0.32
C VAL A 130 1.04 -5.02 -1.14
N LEU A 131 0.69 -4.06 -2.02
CA LEU A 131 1.15 -3.93 -3.40
C LEU A 131 2.19 -2.81 -3.48
N ALA A 132 3.46 -3.16 -3.64
CA ALA A 132 4.54 -2.19 -3.67
C ALA A 132 5.18 -2.10 -5.06
N PHE A 133 4.96 -0.98 -5.74
CA PHE A 133 5.60 -0.68 -7.02
C PHE A 133 6.75 0.31 -6.80
N SER A 134 7.97 -0.09 -7.14
CA SER A 134 9.19 0.75 -7.09
C SER A 134 9.42 1.44 -5.73
N GLY A 135 9.19 0.73 -4.63
CA GLY A 135 9.35 1.23 -3.26
C GLY A 135 10.42 0.49 -2.45
N PHE A 136 10.52 0.87 -1.17
CA PHE A 136 11.44 0.26 -0.20
C PHE A 136 10.86 0.29 1.22
N ILE A 137 11.42 -0.50 2.13
CA ILE A 137 11.13 -0.42 3.56
C ILE A 137 12.00 0.68 4.15
N ALA A 138 11.38 1.75 4.66
CA ALA A 138 12.09 2.92 5.19
C ALA A 138 12.98 2.56 6.40
N SER A 139 14.06 3.33 6.55
CA SER A 139 14.91 3.33 7.74
C SER A 139 14.77 4.69 8.44
N VAL A 140 13.98 4.73 9.51
CA VAL A 140 13.70 5.91 10.31
C VAL A 140 13.81 5.53 11.77
N GLU A 141 14.46 6.36 12.58
CA GLU A 141 14.74 6.04 13.98
C GLU A 141 13.45 5.81 14.79
N GLN A 142 12.42 6.62 14.54
CA GLN A 142 11.15 6.57 15.26
C GLN A 142 10.21 5.46 14.78
N TRP A 143 10.56 4.74 13.70
CA TRP A 143 9.73 3.69 13.15
C TRP A 143 10.52 2.43 12.82
N GLN A 144 10.07 1.32 13.36
CA GLN A 144 10.60 0.00 13.02
C GLN A 144 9.45 -0.93 12.62
N PRO A 145 9.60 -1.67 11.50
CA PRO A 145 8.54 -2.57 11.05
C PRO A 145 8.41 -3.78 11.98
N ASP A 146 7.20 -4.03 12.46
CA ASP A 146 6.85 -5.21 13.26
C ASP A 146 6.57 -6.42 12.35
N LEU A 147 7.60 -6.97 11.74
CA LEU A 147 7.46 -8.09 10.80
C LEU A 147 7.09 -9.40 11.49
N ALA A 148 7.56 -9.62 12.71
CA ALA A 148 7.35 -10.88 13.43
C ALA A 148 5.88 -11.16 13.71
N ASN A 149 5.08 -10.12 13.95
CA ASN A 149 3.64 -10.22 14.20
C ASN A 149 2.79 -10.03 12.92
N ARG A 150 3.43 -9.97 11.75
CA ARG A 150 2.78 -9.66 10.45
C ARG A 150 2.92 -10.77 9.41
N THR A 151 3.26 -12.00 9.82
CA THR A 151 3.53 -13.12 8.90
C THR A 151 2.34 -13.52 8.04
N ALA A 152 1.12 -13.10 8.37
CA ALA A 152 -0.08 -13.31 7.55
C ALA A 152 -0.26 -12.25 6.45
N VAL A 153 0.44 -11.11 6.53
CA VAL A 153 0.34 -10.04 5.52
C VAL A 153 1.06 -10.49 4.25
N ARG A 154 0.32 -10.55 3.16
CA ARG A 154 0.87 -10.90 1.86
C ARG A 154 1.51 -9.69 1.20
N VAL A 155 2.58 -9.87 0.46
CA VAL A 155 3.28 -8.77 -0.20
C VAL A 155 3.54 -9.09 -1.67
N PHE A 156 3.11 -8.18 -2.55
CA PHE A 156 3.49 -8.14 -3.95
C PHE A 156 4.48 -7.00 -4.16
N ILE A 157 5.60 -7.27 -4.80
CA ILE A 157 6.63 -6.28 -5.11
C ILE A 157 6.93 -6.35 -6.61
N ALA A 158 6.82 -5.23 -7.30
CA ALA A 158 7.31 -5.09 -8.68
C ALA A 158 8.25 -3.89 -8.81
N HIS A 159 9.38 -4.07 -9.50
CA HIS A 159 10.41 -3.04 -9.63
C HIS A 159 11.15 -3.12 -10.97
N GLY A 160 11.42 -1.94 -11.56
CA GLY A 160 12.20 -1.83 -12.78
C GLY A 160 13.70 -1.96 -12.52
N LYS A 161 14.40 -2.83 -13.26
CA LYS A 161 15.87 -2.99 -13.14
C LYS A 161 16.65 -1.76 -13.55
N ARG A 162 16.05 -0.89 -14.41
CA ARG A 162 16.65 0.34 -14.89
C ARG A 162 16.17 1.58 -14.15
N ASP A 163 15.60 1.38 -12.96
CA ASP A 163 15.16 2.48 -12.11
C ASP A 163 16.38 3.27 -11.60
N GLN A 164 16.48 4.52 -12.04
CA GLN A 164 17.57 5.44 -11.68
C GLN A 164 17.19 6.36 -10.50
N VAL A 165 15.95 6.29 -10.02
CA VAL A 165 15.46 7.08 -8.88
C VAL A 165 15.57 6.28 -7.59
N ILE A 166 15.05 5.05 -7.62
CA ILE A 166 15.15 4.09 -6.53
C ILE A 166 15.72 2.81 -7.14
N GLY A 167 17.00 2.53 -6.88
CA GLY A 167 17.66 1.35 -7.43
C GLY A 167 16.96 0.04 -7.05
N VAL A 168 16.99 -0.94 -7.93
CA VAL A 168 16.33 -2.25 -7.74
C VAL A 168 16.82 -3.01 -6.50
N GLU A 169 18.03 -2.70 -6.03
CA GLU A 169 18.60 -3.26 -4.79
C GLU A 169 17.74 -2.96 -3.55
N PHE A 170 17.01 -1.86 -3.53
CA PHE A 170 16.07 -1.54 -2.45
C PHE A 170 14.89 -2.53 -2.41
N ALA A 171 14.34 -2.88 -3.57
CA ALA A 171 13.26 -3.88 -3.64
C ALA A 171 13.76 -5.28 -3.31
N ARG A 172 14.97 -5.65 -3.78
CA ARG A 172 15.63 -6.92 -3.43
C ARG A 172 15.85 -7.03 -1.93
N ALA A 173 16.35 -5.97 -1.29
CA ALA A 173 16.53 -5.91 0.15
C ALA A 173 15.20 -6.03 0.92
N ALA A 174 14.15 -5.35 0.46
CA ALA A 174 12.81 -5.46 1.04
C ALA A 174 12.27 -6.90 0.93
N ALA A 175 12.31 -7.49 -0.27
CA ALA A 175 11.85 -8.86 -0.51
C ALA A 175 12.61 -9.88 0.34
N LYS A 176 13.93 -9.74 0.46
CA LYS A 176 14.76 -10.59 1.32
C LYS A 176 14.34 -10.47 2.78
N ARG A 177 14.29 -9.26 3.32
CA ARG A 177 13.94 -8.99 4.72
C ARG A 177 12.55 -9.55 5.08
N LEU A 178 11.56 -9.36 4.20
CA LEU A 178 10.21 -9.85 4.41
C LEU A 178 10.14 -11.38 4.41
N ARG A 179 10.83 -12.04 3.46
CA ARG A 179 10.91 -13.52 3.39
C ARG A 179 11.62 -14.12 4.60
N GLU A 180 12.72 -13.51 5.05
CA GLU A 180 13.44 -13.93 6.26
C GLU A 180 12.58 -13.81 7.52
N ALA A 181 11.64 -12.87 7.54
CA ALA A 181 10.63 -12.74 8.61
C ALA A 181 9.42 -13.67 8.44
N GLY A 182 9.38 -14.51 7.39
CA GLY A 182 8.33 -15.50 7.18
C GLY A 182 7.08 -14.98 6.45
N LEU A 183 7.13 -13.77 5.85
CA LEU A 183 5.99 -13.25 5.09
C LEU A 183 5.92 -13.88 3.68
N PRO A 184 4.70 -14.12 3.15
CA PRO A 184 4.51 -14.57 1.77
C PRO A 184 4.75 -13.39 0.80
N VAL A 185 5.86 -13.46 0.04
CA VAL A 185 6.30 -12.43 -0.89
C VAL A 185 6.32 -12.94 -2.32
N GLU A 186 5.53 -12.33 -3.18
CA GLU A 186 5.63 -12.41 -4.63
C GLU A 186 6.46 -11.24 -5.15
N TYR A 187 7.51 -11.53 -5.93
CA TYR A 187 8.52 -10.54 -6.33
C TYR A 187 8.80 -10.60 -7.81
N HIS A 188 8.68 -9.46 -8.48
CA HIS A 188 8.85 -9.27 -9.90
C HIS A 188 9.90 -8.20 -10.22
N GLU A 189 10.72 -8.45 -11.22
CA GLU A 189 11.61 -7.46 -11.83
C GLU A 189 11.31 -7.35 -13.33
N SER A 190 11.25 -6.13 -13.83
CA SER A 190 11.12 -5.85 -15.26
C SER A 190 12.28 -5.01 -15.80
N GLU A 191 12.36 -4.81 -17.10
CA GLU A 191 13.34 -3.92 -17.72
C GLU A 191 12.91 -2.43 -17.69
N ALA A 192 11.89 -2.09 -16.91
CA ALA A 192 11.39 -0.73 -16.76
C ALA A 192 12.37 0.18 -16.00
N GLY A 193 12.17 1.51 -16.15
CA GLY A 193 12.74 2.55 -15.30
C GLY A 193 11.87 2.81 -14.07
N HIS A 194 11.83 4.08 -13.59
CA HIS A 194 11.01 4.49 -12.45
C HIS A 194 9.55 4.73 -12.86
N HIS A 195 8.82 3.66 -13.15
CA HIS A 195 7.38 3.65 -13.44
C HIS A 195 6.80 2.26 -13.22
N ILE A 196 5.49 2.18 -13.08
CA ILE A 196 4.78 0.89 -13.02
C ILE A 196 4.80 0.29 -14.43
N ASP A 197 5.45 -0.87 -14.59
CA ASP A 197 5.45 -1.57 -15.86
C ASP A 197 4.07 -2.18 -16.14
N PRO A 198 3.39 -1.81 -17.25
CA PRO A 198 2.08 -2.38 -17.56
C PRO A 198 2.06 -3.90 -17.69
N ARG A 199 3.20 -4.53 -17.96
CA ARG A 199 3.33 -5.99 -18.07
C ARG A 199 3.18 -6.70 -16.72
N GLU A 200 3.40 -5.99 -15.60
CA GLU A 200 3.23 -6.52 -14.24
C GLU A 200 1.78 -6.40 -13.72
N ILE A 201 0.93 -5.61 -14.39
CA ILE A 201 -0.45 -5.39 -13.96
C ILE A 201 -1.28 -6.68 -13.92
N PRO A 202 -1.21 -7.60 -14.91
CA PRO A 202 -1.98 -8.85 -14.82
C PRO A 202 -1.60 -9.70 -13.60
N ALA A 203 -0.31 -9.78 -13.26
CA ALA A 203 0.15 -10.50 -12.08
C ALA A 203 -0.32 -9.80 -10.78
N ALA A 204 -0.22 -8.48 -10.71
CA ALA A 204 -0.70 -7.70 -9.57
C ALA A 204 -2.22 -7.83 -9.35
N SER A 205 -3.02 -7.81 -10.43
CA SER A 205 -4.48 -8.02 -10.37
C SER A 205 -4.84 -9.43 -9.91
N ALA A 206 -4.16 -10.46 -10.43
CA ALA A 206 -4.35 -11.85 -10.00
C ALA A 206 -3.98 -12.02 -8.52
N TRP A 207 -2.87 -11.45 -8.08
CA TRP A 207 -2.43 -11.47 -6.69
C TRP A 207 -3.44 -10.76 -5.76
N LEU A 208 -3.96 -9.61 -6.19
CA LEU A 208 -4.97 -8.85 -5.45
C LEU A 208 -6.24 -9.68 -5.25
N THR A 209 -6.72 -10.32 -6.31
CA THR A 209 -7.88 -11.22 -6.29
C THR A 209 -7.67 -12.40 -5.34
N ASP A 210 -6.54 -13.11 -5.45
CA ASP A 210 -6.22 -14.23 -4.56
C ASP A 210 -6.09 -13.80 -3.08
N THR A 211 -5.51 -12.61 -2.83
CA THR A 211 -5.41 -12.05 -1.48
C THR A 211 -6.79 -11.75 -0.89
N LEU A 212 -7.68 -11.16 -1.68
CA LEU A 212 -9.06 -10.90 -1.28
C LEU A 212 -9.82 -12.19 -0.94
N GLU A 213 -9.72 -13.22 -1.78
CA GLU A 213 -10.39 -14.50 -1.54
C GLU A 213 -9.90 -15.18 -0.26
N ARG A 214 -8.58 -15.22 -0.04
CA ARG A 214 -7.98 -15.78 1.19
C ARG A 214 -8.40 -15.03 2.43
N SER A 215 -8.47 -13.70 2.38
CA SER A 215 -8.93 -12.89 3.52
C SER A 215 -10.39 -13.20 3.89
N ARG A 216 -11.24 -13.46 2.89
CA ARG A 216 -12.64 -13.86 3.11
C ARG A 216 -12.76 -15.24 3.79
N LEU A 217 -11.98 -16.21 3.34
CA LEU A 217 -11.97 -17.55 3.94
C LEU A 217 -11.51 -17.52 5.40
N THR A 218 -10.47 -16.75 5.69
CA THR A 218 -9.96 -16.58 7.06
C THR A 218 -10.99 -15.89 7.97
N ALA A 219 -11.70 -14.89 7.48
CA ALA A 219 -12.75 -14.21 8.25
C ALA A 219 -13.93 -15.15 8.57
N ARG A 220 -14.35 -15.97 7.61
CA ARG A 220 -15.41 -16.99 7.83
C ARG A 220 -14.99 -18.05 8.85
N ALA A 221 -13.74 -18.50 8.83
CA ALA A 221 -13.23 -19.50 9.77
C ALA A 221 -13.17 -18.99 11.22
N LYS A 222 -13.01 -17.68 11.42
CA LYS A 222 -12.99 -17.02 12.74
C LYS A 222 -14.38 -16.68 13.28
N SER A 223 -15.46 -16.86 12.52
CA SER A 223 -16.85 -16.66 12.90
C SER A 223 -17.63 -17.98 12.85
N PRO A 224 -17.31 -19.00 13.68
CA PRO A 224 -18.08 -20.22 13.76
C PRO A 224 -19.34 -19.97 14.61
N GLY A 225 -20.46 -19.56 14.01
CA GLY A 225 -21.67 -19.35 14.79
C GLY A 225 -22.82 -18.60 14.17
N ALA A 226 -22.92 -18.52 12.85
CA ALA A 226 -24.17 -18.20 12.17
C ALA A 226 -24.57 -19.42 11.34
N GLY A 227 -25.01 -20.45 12.02
CA GLY A 227 -25.76 -21.55 11.42
C GLY A 227 -27.18 -21.09 11.02
N PRO A 228 -27.83 -21.83 10.12
CA PRO A 228 -29.06 -21.45 9.43
C PRO A 228 -30.22 -21.17 10.34
#